data_124a6caa221e665078c1c32c39f751dd
#
_entry.id   124a6caa221e665078c1c32c39f751dd
#
_cell.length_a   1.000
_cell.length_b   1.000
_cell.length_c   1.000
_cell.angle_alpha   90.00
_cell.angle_beta   90.00
_cell.angle_gamma   90.00
#
_symmetry.space_group_name_H-M   'P 1'
#
loop_
_entity.id
_entity.type
_entity.pdbx_description
1 polymer ?
#
loop_
_entity_poly.entity_id
_entity_poly.type
_entity_poly.pdbx_seq_one_letter_code
_entity_poly.pdbx_strand_id
1 'polypeptide(L)'
;LYINGRPVIVDTGTSTYEVNNSRFYERSTAAHNTVVISGQNSSQVWAGHRVARRARVKVLCDEEERVIAVHDGYKRLGCLHTRKVEKMKEHLRIVDEIDCEGVAYLHFMPKEDIVLDGDRLMGPDYCIELKGAREIEPFTSMYAPEFNKREERRSFRISFDRRLETII
;
A
#
# COMPACT_ATOMS: atom_id res chain seq x y z
N LEU A 1 8.99 1.05 4.91
CA LEU A 1 9.45 2.33 5.41
C LEU A 1 10.01 2.19 6.82
N TYR A 2 11.15 2.82 7.06
CA TYR A 2 11.76 2.93 8.38
C TYR A 2 11.56 4.34 8.91
N ILE A 3 11.20 4.46 10.18
CA ILE A 3 11.09 5.74 10.89
C ILE A 3 11.93 5.61 12.16
N ASN A 4 12.79 6.57 12.42
CA ASN A 4 13.69 6.57 13.58
C ASN A 4 14.49 5.26 13.73
N GLY A 5 14.97 4.68 12.61
CA GLY A 5 15.79 3.48 12.59
C GLY A 5 15.06 2.14 12.77
N ARG A 6 13.72 2.14 12.89
CA ARG A 6 12.91 0.93 13.02
C ARG A 6 11.92 0.78 11.86
N PRO A 7 11.58 -0.45 11.42
CA PRO A 7 10.58 -0.67 10.41
C PRO A 7 9.19 -0.34 10.97
N VAL A 8 8.40 0.45 10.22
CA VAL A 8 7.05 0.88 10.62
C VAL A 8 6.02 0.42 9.60
N ILE A 9 6.18 0.80 8.33
CA ILE A 9 5.32 0.33 7.23
C ILE A 9 6.09 -0.74 6.48
N VAL A 10 5.53 -1.94 6.42
CA VAL A 10 6.19 -3.12 5.86
C VAL A 10 5.30 -3.85 4.87
N ASP A 11 5.89 -4.55 3.93
CA ASP A 11 5.17 -5.43 3.01
C ASP A 11 4.64 -6.67 3.73
N THR A 12 3.68 -7.36 3.13
CA THR A 12 3.06 -8.56 3.72
C THR A 12 4.03 -9.73 3.83
N GLY A 13 4.95 -9.86 2.89
CA GLY A 13 5.84 -11.01 2.80
C GLY A 13 5.16 -12.24 2.20
N THR A 14 5.79 -13.40 2.36
CA THR A 14 5.31 -14.68 1.82
C THR A 14 5.48 -15.78 2.85
N SER A 15 4.37 -16.32 3.35
CA SER A 15 4.39 -17.42 4.33
C SER A 15 4.34 -18.81 3.70
N THR A 16 3.82 -18.92 2.48
CA THR A 16 3.61 -20.24 1.83
C THR A 16 3.59 -20.12 0.31
N TYR A 17 3.92 -21.21 -0.37
CA TYR A 17 3.72 -21.37 -1.82
C TYR A 17 2.55 -22.31 -2.15
N GLU A 18 1.89 -22.87 -1.15
CA GLU A 18 0.72 -23.71 -1.34
C GLU A 18 -0.45 -22.90 -1.92
N VAL A 19 -1.31 -23.58 -2.69
CA VAL A 19 -2.50 -22.97 -3.28
C VAL A 19 -3.60 -22.90 -2.23
N ASN A 20 -3.61 -21.84 -1.45
CA ASN A 20 -4.57 -21.60 -0.37
C ASN A 20 -4.92 -20.11 -0.22
N ASN A 21 -5.85 -19.78 0.66
CA ASN A 21 -6.33 -18.40 0.87
C ASN A 21 -5.23 -17.46 1.33
N SER A 22 -4.27 -17.94 2.14
CA SER A 22 -3.14 -17.12 2.60
C SER A 22 -2.29 -16.68 1.42
N ARG A 23 -1.94 -17.64 0.55
CA ARG A 23 -1.15 -17.35 -0.64
C ARG A 23 -1.88 -16.42 -1.62
N PHE A 24 -3.20 -16.60 -1.79
CA PHE A 24 -4.00 -15.73 -2.64
C PHE A 24 -4.01 -14.29 -2.10
N TYR A 25 -4.15 -14.12 -0.78
CA TYR A 25 -4.07 -12.80 -0.16
C TYR A 25 -2.67 -12.19 -0.32
N GLU A 26 -1.60 -12.89 0.06
CA GLU A 26 -0.22 -12.41 -0.01
C GLU A 26 0.21 -11.93 -1.41
N ARG A 27 -0.45 -12.43 -2.44
CA ARG A 27 -0.23 -12.06 -3.85
C ARG A 27 -1.20 -11.03 -4.38
N SER A 28 -2.20 -10.67 -3.60
CA SER A 28 -3.19 -9.66 -4.00
C SER A 28 -2.61 -8.26 -3.89
N THR A 29 -3.11 -7.33 -4.68
CA THR A 29 -2.71 -5.93 -4.58
C THR A 29 -3.05 -5.34 -3.21
N ALA A 30 -4.13 -5.81 -2.57
CA ALA A 30 -4.53 -5.37 -1.23
C ALA A 30 -3.57 -5.80 -0.10
N ALA A 31 -2.67 -6.74 -0.34
CA ALA A 31 -1.66 -7.16 0.62
C ALA A 31 -0.43 -6.22 0.65
N HIS A 32 -0.34 -5.27 -0.25
CA HIS A 32 0.79 -4.36 -0.41
C HIS A 32 0.39 -2.92 -0.09
N ASN A 33 1.37 -2.08 0.23
CA ASN A 33 1.16 -0.65 0.52
C ASN A 33 0.95 0.13 -0.79
N THR A 34 -0.24 -0.01 -1.38
CA THR A 34 -0.60 0.55 -2.68
C THR A 34 -2.11 0.74 -2.82
N VAL A 35 -2.54 1.15 -4.01
CA VAL A 35 -3.95 1.44 -4.32
C VAL A 35 -4.60 0.26 -5.04
N VAL A 36 -5.80 -0.09 -4.60
CA VAL A 36 -6.73 -1.03 -5.25
C VAL A 36 -7.88 -0.25 -5.86
N ILE A 37 -8.25 -0.56 -7.10
CA ILE A 37 -9.35 0.08 -7.82
C ILE A 37 -10.44 -0.96 -8.09
N SER A 38 -11.69 -0.63 -7.74
CA SER A 38 -12.86 -1.49 -7.91
C SER A 38 -12.68 -2.91 -7.33
N GLY A 39 -11.93 -3.03 -6.24
CA GLY A 39 -11.66 -4.32 -5.58
C GLY A 39 -10.83 -5.32 -6.40
N GLN A 40 -10.19 -4.88 -7.49
CA GLN A 40 -9.45 -5.75 -8.39
C GLN A 40 -7.93 -5.65 -8.20
N ASN A 41 -7.24 -6.74 -8.49
CA ASN A 41 -5.78 -6.74 -8.54
C ASN A 41 -5.26 -5.97 -9.77
N SER A 42 -4.17 -5.23 -9.61
CA SER A 42 -3.47 -4.55 -10.69
C SER A 42 -2.92 -5.51 -11.74
N SER A 43 -2.51 -6.70 -11.32
CA SER A 43 -2.13 -7.82 -12.18
C SER A 43 -3.03 -9.02 -11.92
N GLN A 44 -3.33 -9.83 -12.93
CA GLN A 44 -4.11 -11.04 -12.74
C GLN A 44 -3.23 -12.13 -12.11
N VAL A 45 -3.56 -12.55 -10.90
CA VAL A 45 -2.84 -13.59 -10.17
C VAL A 45 -3.78 -14.76 -9.87
N TRP A 46 -3.28 -15.99 -10.01
CA TRP A 46 -3.99 -17.21 -9.62
C TRP A 46 -3.02 -18.35 -9.31
N ALA A 47 -3.52 -19.41 -8.70
CA ALA A 47 -2.70 -20.50 -8.15
C ALA A 47 -1.56 -20.00 -7.27
N GLY A 48 -0.54 -20.82 -6.98
CA GLY A 48 0.56 -20.44 -6.11
C GLY A 48 1.51 -19.38 -6.67
N HIS A 49 1.65 -19.32 -8.02
CA HIS A 49 2.69 -18.48 -8.66
C HIS A 49 2.33 -17.94 -10.05
N ARG A 50 1.17 -18.28 -10.62
CA ARG A 50 0.80 -17.85 -11.98
C ARG A 50 0.38 -16.37 -12.01
N VAL A 51 0.83 -15.67 -13.03
CA VAL A 51 0.49 -14.26 -13.28
C VAL A 51 0.20 -14.05 -14.77
N ALA A 52 -0.89 -13.35 -15.06
CA ALA A 52 -1.17 -12.81 -16.39
C ALA A 52 -1.50 -11.32 -16.29
N ARG A 53 -1.65 -10.67 -17.45
CA ARG A 53 -1.99 -9.23 -17.50
C ARG A 53 -1.20 -8.41 -16.49
N ARG A 54 0.10 -8.62 -16.49
CA ARG A 54 0.99 -7.90 -15.57
C ARG A 54 0.87 -6.41 -15.79
N ALA A 55 0.69 -5.67 -14.71
CA ALA A 55 0.85 -4.22 -14.74
C ALA A 55 2.24 -3.86 -15.23
N ARG A 56 2.30 -2.91 -16.17
CA ARG A 56 3.57 -2.34 -16.65
C ARG A 56 3.78 -1.00 -15.99
N VAL A 57 4.97 -0.81 -15.48
CA VAL A 57 5.37 0.43 -14.84
C VAL A 57 6.22 1.25 -15.81
N LYS A 58 5.94 2.54 -15.86
CA LYS A 58 6.78 3.55 -16.52
C LYS A 58 7.26 4.54 -15.48
N VAL A 59 8.56 4.64 -15.30
CA VAL A 59 9.17 5.70 -14.48
C VAL A 59 9.14 6.99 -15.28
N LEU A 60 8.62 8.04 -14.69
CA LEU A 60 8.48 9.37 -15.29
C LEU A 60 9.54 10.34 -14.77
N CYS A 61 10.00 10.13 -13.52
CA CYS A 61 11.04 10.89 -12.87
C CYS A 61 11.79 9.95 -11.92
N ASP A 62 13.11 10.02 -11.90
CA ASP A 62 13.98 9.27 -10.98
C ASP A 62 15.13 10.18 -10.58
N GLU A 63 14.92 10.95 -9.52
CA GLU A 63 15.84 11.92 -8.96
C GLU A 63 16.15 11.55 -7.50
N GLU A 64 17.20 12.09 -6.92
CA GLU A 64 17.66 11.75 -5.56
C GLU A 64 16.56 11.94 -4.49
N GLU A 65 15.74 12.98 -4.63
CA GLU A 65 14.70 13.31 -3.65
C GLU A 65 13.28 13.08 -4.17
N ARG A 66 13.13 12.59 -5.42
CA ARG A 66 11.81 12.43 -6.04
C ARG A 66 11.78 11.26 -7.03
N VAL A 67 10.82 10.37 -6.84
CA VAL A 67 10.49 9.33 -7.80
C VAL A 67 9.03 9.45 -8.21
N ILE A 68 8.76 9.41 -9.51
CA ILE A 68 7.40 9.40 -10.07
C ILE A 68 7.28 8.22 -11.01
N ALA A 69 6.29 7.38 -10.78
CA ALA A 69 6.00 6.24 -11.65
C ALA A 69 4.50 6.10 -11.88
N VAL A 70 4.14 5.62 -13.06
CA VAL A 70 2.77 5.29 -13.44
C VAL A 70 2.69 3.81 -13.84
N HIS A 71 1.60 3.14 -13.51
CA HIS A 71 1.34 1.80 -14.01
C HIS A 71 -0.04 1.68 -14.68
N ASP A 72 -0.13 0.74 -15.64
CA ASP A 72 -1.31 0.49 -16.48
C ASP A 72 -2.19 -0.67 -15.96
N GLY A 73 -1.96 -1.15 -14.76
CA GLY A 73 -2.65 -2.32 -14.18
C GLY A 73 -4.17 -2.21 -14.16
N TYR A 74 -4.69 -0.99 -14.12
CA TYR A 74 -6.13 -0.68 -14.12
C TYR A 74 -6.63 -0.08 -15.43
N LYS A 75 -5.81 -0.05 -16.49
CA LYS A 75 -6.21 0.50 -17.79
C LYS A 75 -7.50 -0.14 -18.36
N ARG A 76 -7.73 -1.43 -18.06
CA ARG A 76 -8.97 -2.14 -18.44
C ARG A 76 -10.23 -1.58 -17.75
N LEU A 77 -10.07 -0.83 -16.66
CA LEU A 77 -11.12 -0.13 -15.93
C LEU A 77 -11.18 1.36 -16.29
N GLY A 78 -10.41 1.79 -17.30
CA GLY A 78 -10.30 3.19 -17.68
C GLY A 78 -9.42 4.03 -16.73
N CYS A 79 -8.69 3.40 -15.82
CA CYS A 79 -7.87 4.07 -14.81
C CYS A 79 -6.38 3.81 -14.99
N LEU A 80 -5.57 4.82 -14.71
CA LEU A 80 -4.14 4.71 -14.45
C LEU A 80 -3.88 5.04 -12.98
N HIS A 81 -2.79 4.53 -12.44
CA HIS A 81 -2.34 4.89 -11.10
C HIS A 81 -0.93 5.46 -11.19
N THR A 82 -0.79 6.70 -10.79
CA THR A 82 0.50 7.40 -10.66
C THR A 82 0.83 7.56 -9.20
N ARG A 83 2.03 7.15 -8.81
CA ARG A 83 2.58 7.42 -7.47
C ARG A 83 3.80 8.31 -7.57
N LYS A 84 3.81 9.34 -6.74
CA LYS A 84 4.95 10.23 -6.52
C LYS A 84 5.44 9.98 -5.10
N VAL A 85 6.73 9.84 -4.93
CA VAL A 85 7.41 9.79 -3.62
C VAL A 85 8.42 10.91 -3.61
N GLU A 86 8.30 11.80 -2.65
CA GLU A 86 9.12 13.00 -2.51
C GLU A 86 9.70 13.05 -1.10
N LYS A 87 11.03 13.10 -1.01
CA LYS A 87 11.76 13.31 0.24
C LYS A 87 11.86 14.81 0.48
N MET A 88 11.12 15.29 1.45
CA MET A 88 11.19 16.67 1.89
C MET A 88 12.18 16.79 3.06
N LYS A 89 12.50 18.02 3.45
CA LYS A 89 13.48 18.27 4.51
C LYS A 89 13.11 17.60 5.85
N GLU A 90 11.83 17.60 6.20
CA GLU A 90 11.33 17.16 7.51
C GLU A 90 10.30 16.03 7.43
N HIS A 91 9.90 15.60 6.23
CA HIS A 91 8.88 14.58 6.04
C HIS A 91 9.04 13.86 4.69
N LEU A 92 8.44 12.69 4.59
CA LEU A 92 8.24 11.98 3.33
C LEU A 92 6.82 12.24 2.85
N ARG A 93 6.67 12.61 1.59
CA ARG A 93 5.39 12.84 0.94
C ARG A 93 5.17 11.77 -0.13
N ILE A 94 4.04 11.07 -0.03
CA ILE A 94 3.60 10.10 -1.05
C ILE A 94 2.28 10.62 -1.61
N VAL A 95 2.18 10.74 -2.93
CA VAL A 95 0.96 11.16 -3.61
C VAL A 95 0.53 10.06 -4.56
N ASP A 96 -0.67 9.54 -4.33
CA ASP A 96 -1.36 8.62 -5.23
C ASP A 96 -2.38 9.39 -6.06
N GLU A 97 -2.25 9.34 -7.38
CA GLU A 97 -3.19 9.94 -8.34
C GLU A 97 -3.80 8.85 -9.21
N ILE A 98 -5.12 8.86 -9.32
CA ILE A 98 -5.92 7.92 -10.11
C ILE A 98 -7.04 8.70 -10.83
N ASP A 99 -7.58 8.13 -11.92
CA ASP A 99 -8.65 8.77 -12.69
C ASP A 99 -10.07 8.42 -12.21
N CYS A 100 -10.19 7.76 -11.05
CA CYS A 100 -11.42 7.19 -10.52
C CYS A 100 -11.42 7.17 -8.99
N GLU A 101 -12.31 6.41 -8.36
CA GLU A 101 -12.24 6.12 -6.93
C GLU A 101 -11.33 4.92 -6.64
N GLY A 102 -10.63 4.95 -5.51
CA GLY A 102 -9.74 3.88 -5.09
C GLY A 102 -9.65 3.73 -3.58
N VAL A 103 -9.01 2.64 -3.19
CA VAL A 103 -8.71 2.32 -1.79
C VAL A 103 -7.21 2.10 -1.65
N ALA A 104 -6.53 2.97 -0.92
CA ALA A 104 -5.14 2.76 -0.54
C ALA A 104 -5.06 1.85 0.69
N TYR A 105 -4.01 1.05 0.74
CA TYR A 105 -3.72 0.16 1.86
C TYR A 105 -2.42 0.58 2.52
N LEU A 106 -2.43 0.63 3.86
CA LEU A 106 -1.24 0.81 4.68
C LEU A 106 -1.14 -0.35 5.68
N HIS A 107 -0.01 -1.01 5.67
CA HIS A 107 0.28 -2.18 6.50
C HIS A 107 1.43 -1.87 7.44
N PHE A 108 1.16 -1.94 8.74
CA PHE A 108 2.14 -1.63 9.76
C PHE A 108 2.87 -2.88 10.25
N MET A 109 3.99 -2.68 10.90
CA MET A 109 4.70 -3.73 11.60
C MET A 109 3.80 -4.34 12.70
N PRO A 110 3.84 -5.65 12.99
CA PRO A 110 3.16 -6.22 14.14
C PRO A 110 3.47 -5.47 15.44
N LYS A 111 2.47 -5.35 16.31
CA LYS A 111 2.57 -4.66 17.61
C LYS A 111 2.83 -3.15 17.53
N GLU A 112 2.76 -2.55 16.35
CA GLU A 112 2.80 -1.11 16.23
C GLU A 112 1.51 -0.51 16.82
N ASP A 113 1.67 0.38 17.79
CA ASP A 113 0.52 1.04 18.44
C ASP A 113 0.12 2.26 17.63
N ILE A 114 -0.96 2.11 16.85
CA ILE A 114 -1.47 3.16 15.97
C ILE A 114 -2.86 3.59 16.43
N VAL A 115 -3.02 4.88 16.64
CA VAL A 115 -4.32 5.49 16.94
C VAL A 115 -4.79 6.28 15.72
N LEU A 116 -6.02 6.04 15.28
CA LEU A 116 -6.69 6.85 14.26
C LEU A 116 -7.32 8.07 14.94
N ASP A 117 -6.94 9.27 14.52
CA ASP A 117 -7.48 10.54 14.98
C ASP A 117 -7.81 11.42 13.77
N GLY A 118 -9.09 11.47 13.40
CA GLY A 118 -9.55 12.15 12.20
C GLY A 118 -8.91 11.57 10.93
N ASP A 119 -8.14 12.39 10.23
CA ASP A 119 -7.38 12.03 9.03
C ASP A 119 -5.91 11.66 9.32
N ARG A 120 -5.58 11.39 10.59
CA ARG A 120 -4.22 11.09 11.05
C ARG A 120 -4.10 9.72 11.68
N LEU A 121 -3.00 9.05 11.38
CA LEU A 121 -2.56 7.84 12.05
C LEU A 121 -1.39 8.20 12.97
N MET A 122 -1.65 8.18 14.28
CA MET A 122 -0.70 8.54 15.32
C MET A 122 0.03 7.29 15.80
N GLY A 123 1.33 7.22 15.52
CA GLY A 123 2.23 6.25 16.12
C GLY A 123 2.91 6.82 17.38
N PRO A 124 3.77 6.03 18.05
CA PRO A 124 4.40 6.45 19.30
C PRO A 124 5.35 7.67 19.15
N ASP A 125 5.96 7.84 17.99
CA ASP A 125 6.98 8.86 17.70
C ASP A 125 6.89 9.43 16.28
N TYR A 126 5.73 9.27 15.62
CA TYR A 126 5.45 9.79 14.29
C TYR A 126 3.95 10.05 14.09
N CYS A 127 3.64 10.83 13.07
CA CYS A 127 2.28 11.09 12.61
C CYS A 127 2.22 10.88 11.10
N ILE A 128 1.18 10.20 10.61
CA ILE A 128 0.90 10.06 9.19
C ILE A 128 -0.40 10.81 8.91
N GLU A 129 -0.33 11.89 8.13
CA GLU A 129 -1.48 12.67 7.69
C GLU A 129 -1.96 12.15 6.32
N LEU A 130 -3.28 11.95 6.16
CA LEU A 130 -3.92 11.35 4.99
C LEU A 130 -4.85 12.36 4.31
N LYS A 131 -4.28 13.34 3.58
CA LYS A 131 -5.05 14.38 2.90
C LYS A 131 -5.78 13.84 1.68
N GLY A 132 -7.08 14.08 1.61
CA GLY A 132 -7.95 13.60 0.55
C GLY A 132 -8.60 12.25 0.85
N ALA A 133 -8.36 11.67 2.03
CA ALA A 133 -9.09 10.53 2.51
C ALA A 133 -10.58 10.87 2.70
N ARG A 134 -11.48 9.99 2.22
CA ARG A 134 -12.94 10.06 2.48
C ARG A 134 -13.30 9.25 3.71
N GLU A 135 -12.70 8.10 3.85
CA GLU A 135 -12.91 7.17 4.93
C GLU A 135 -11.64 6.40 5.25
N ILE A 136 -11.37 6.19 6.52
CA ILE A 136 -10.21 5.44 6.99
C ILE A 136 -10.71 4.34 7.91
N GLU A 137 -10.55 3.09 7.49
CA GLU A 137 -11.01 1.91 8.23
C GLU A 137 -9.83 1.08 8.72
N PRO A 138 -9.69 0.85 10.04
CA PRO A 138 -8.73 -0.11 10.56
C PRO A 138 -9.20 -1.55 10.29
N PHE A 139 -8.26 -2.44 10.02
CA PHE A 139 -8.50 -3.88 9.94
C PHE A 139 -7.27 -4.67 10.35
N THR A 140 -7.49 -5.95 10.68
CA THR A 140 -6.40 -6.88 10.97
C THR A 140 -5.99 -7.60 9.69
N SER A 141 -4.69 -7.58 9.40
CA SER A 141 -4.09 -8.38 8.32
C SER A 141 -2.95 -9.25 8.85
N MET A 142 -2.40 -10.09 8.00
CA MET A 142 -1.28 -10.96 8.37
C MET A 142 0.02 -10.44 7.77
N TYR A 143 1.08 -10.54 8.55
CA TYR A 143 2.45 -10.31 8.16
C TYR A 143 3.24 -11.61 8.19
N ALA A 144 4.01 -11.89 7.16
CA ALA A 144 4.88 -13.05 7.07
C ALA A 144 6.35 -12.58 7.15
N PRO A 145 6.95 -12.53 8.35
CA PRO A 145 8.36 -12.15 8.51
C PRO A 145 9.30 -13.12 7.81
N GLU A 146 8.90 -14.37 7.74
CA GLU A 146 9.61 -15.44 7.06
C GLU A 146 8.66 -16.58 6.65
N PHE A 147 9.17 -17.53 5.89
CA PHE A 147 8.40 -18.68 5.45
C PHE A 147 7.84 -19.50 6.61
N ASN A 148 6.60 -19.95 6.52
CA ASN A 148 5.84 -20.68 7.56
C ASN A 148 5.58 -19.88 8.85
N LYS A 149 5.84 -18.58 8.88
CA LYS A 149 5.47 -17.71 10.01
C LYS A 149 4.46 -16.66 9.58
N ARG A 150 3.50 -16.37 10.47
CA ARG A 150 2.47 -15.36 10.27
C ARG A 150 2.15 -14.71 11.60
N GLU A 151 2.11 -13.39 11.59
CA GLU A 151 1.77 -12.57 12.74
C GLU A 151 0.63 -11.63 12.37
N GLU A 152 -0.30 -11.40 13.30
CA GLU A 152 -1.34 -10.39 13.12
C GLU A 152 -0.74 -8.99 13.21
N ARG A 153 -1.25 -8.10 12.36
CA ARG A 153 -0.87 -6.70 12.36
C ARG A 153 -2.05 -5.79 12.13
N ARG A 154 -1.93 -4.56 12.58
CA ARG A 154 -2.87 -3.50 12.27
C ARG A 154 -2.61 -2.95 10.87
N SER A 155 -3.68 -2.74 10.13
CA SER A 155 -3.64 -2.19 8.77
C SER A 155 -4.80 -1.23 8.57
N PHE A 156 -4.73 -0.38 7.56
CA PHE A 156 -5.77 0.59 7.24
C PHE A 156 -6.14 0.53 5.77
N ARG A 157 -7.43 0.65 5.49
CA ARG A 157 -8.01 0.94 4.19
C ARG A 157 -8.40 2.41 4.15
N ILE A 158 -7.95 3.12 3.14
CA ILE A 158 -8.18 4.55 2.97
C ILE A 158 -8.89 4.74 1.64
N SER A 159 -10.19 5.00 1.66
CA SER A 159 -10.94 5.33 0.46
C SER A 159 -10.72 6.78 0.07
N PHE A 160 -10.56 7.05 -1.21
CA PHE A 160 -10.35 8.39 -1.73
C PHE A 160 -10.81 8.52 -3.18
N ASP A 161 -10.98 9.77 -3.63
CA ASP A 161 -11.30 10.11 -5.01
C ASP A 161 -10.14 10.87 -5.65
N ARG A 162 -9.65 10.32 -6.76
CA ARG A 162 -8.62 10.90 -7.63
C ARG A 162 -7.26 11.13 -7.01
N ARG A 163 -7.18 11.62 -5.77
CA ARG A 163 -5.91 11.99 -5.15
C ARG A 163 -5.91 11.72 -3.65
N LEU A 164 -4.90 11.02 -3.19
CA LEU A 164 -4.55 10.85 -1.79
C LEU A 164 -3.10 11.32 -1.59
N GLU A 165 -2.89 12.12 -0.56
CA GLU A 165 -1.56 12.56 -0.15
C GLU A 165 -1.28 12.03 1.26
N THR A 166 -0.25 11.22 1.38
CA THR A 166 0.24 10.65 2.63
C THR A 166 1.52 11.38 3.04
N ILE A 167 1.50 12.04 4.18
CA ILE A 167 2.64 12.81 4.73
C ILE A 167 3.10 12.12 6.01
N ILE A 168 4.37 11.77 6.09
CA ILE A 168 4.96 10.96 7.16
C ILE A 168 6.14 11.69 7.77
#